data_4771525c4257c91f5f0f4783c33493e5
#
_entry.id   4771525c4257c91f5f0f4783c33493e5
#
_cell.length_a   1.000
_cell.length_b   1.000
_cell.length_c   1.000
_cell.angle_alpha   90.00
_cell.angle_beta   90.00
_cell.angle_gamma   90.00
#
_symmetry.space_group_name_H-M   'P 1'
#
loop_
_entity.id
_entity.type
_entity.pdbx_description
1 polymer ?
#
loop_
_entity_poly.entity_id
_entity_poly.type
_entity_poly.pdbx_seq_one_letter_code
_entity_poly.pdbx_strand_id
1 'polypeptide(L)'
;MNPEDLHTMNINTLYFSATGTTEKIVSRIAAELKECLNQESSLSTFSFTSPEARADSKSYSAEDIVIVGVPVYAGRVPNVLLSYLEGLEGNGAVAIAVVLYGNRNYDDALAELRNILYNKNFLVAGAGAFIGEHSFSTTLAKNRPDPGDYIYADELAKKVAEKINGSYLLESIEVRGSYPPGPYYVPRNHEGNPVDIRKVKPKTSPSCINCKICASICPMGSINQDIPAEIHGICIKCGACIKKCPVQAKYYDDLNYLRHKEELESDFSQRKLPEIFF
;
A
#
# COMPACT_ATOMS: atom_id res chain seq x y z
N MET A 1 -33.85 -14.65 0.79
CA MET A 1 -33.47 -13.87 -0.38
C MET A 1 -33.68 -14.75 -1.60
N ASN A 2 -34.43 -14.29 -2.59
CA ASN A 2 -34.68 -15.03 -3.80
C ASN A 2 -33.34 -15.19 -4.56
N PRO A 3 -33.07 -16.33 -5.23
CA PRO A 3 -31.89 -16.50 -6.07
C PRO A 3 -31.78 -15.49 -7.24
N GLU A 4 -32.81 -14.69 -7.49
CA GLU A 4 -32.88 -13.66 -8.54
C GLU A 4 -32.42 -12.28 -8.08
N ASP A 5 -32.14 -12.08 -6.77
CA ASP A 5 -31.60 -10.84 -6.20
C ASP A 5 -30.08 -10.87 -6.05
N LEU A 6 -29.35 -11.48 -6.98
CA LEU A 6 -27.91 -11.29 -7.12
C LEU A 6 -27.67 -9.84 -7.58
N HIS A 7 -27.69 -8.92 -6.61
CA HIS A 7 -27.34 -7.52 -6.86
C HIS A 7 -25.95 -7.47 -7.48
N THR A 8 -25.85 -6.85 -8.63
CA THR A 8 -24.57 -6.58 -9.31
C THR A 8 -23.76 -5.64 -8.42
N MET A 9 -22.79 -6.18 -7.69
CA MET A 9 -21.95 -5.36 -6.80
C MET A 9 -20.91 -4.56 -7.59
N ASN A 10 -20.65 -3.35 -7.17
CA ASN A 10 -19.61 -2.50 -7.76
C ASN A 10 -18.26 -2.80 -7.11
N ILE A 11 -17.28 -3.22 -7.89
CA ILE A 11 -15.93 -3.48 -7.41
C ILE A 11 -15.11 -2.20 -7.54
N ASN A 12 -14.56 -1.73 -6.44
CA ASN A 12 -13.77 -0.50 -6.37
C ASN A 12 -12.37 -0.80 -5.86
N THR A 13 -11.34 -0.33 -6.56
CA THR A 13 -9.97 -0.32 -6.04
C THR A 13 -9.61 1.06 -5.55
N LEU A 14 -9.05 1.14 -4.34
CA LEU A 14 -8.65 2.37 -3.69
C LEU A 14 -7.24 2.20 -3.13
N TYR A 15 -6.22 2.85 -3.71
CA TYR A 15 -4.85 2.57 -3.30
C TYR A 15 -3.91 3.76 -3.34
N PHE A 16 -2.88 3.68 -2.47
CA PHE A 16 -1.66 4.47 -2.57
C PHE A 16 -0.52 3.59 -3.07
N SER A 17 0.10 3.95 -4.19
CA SER A 17 1.14 3.15 -4.84
C SER A 17 2.23 3.99 -5.50
N ALA A 18 3.22 4.46 -4.72
CA ALA A 18 4.28 5.32 -5.23
C ALA A 18 5.19 4.65 -6.28
N THR A 19 5.39 3.32 -6.17
CA THR A 19 6.26 2.54 -7.07
C THR A 19 5.50 1.53 -7.95
N GLY A 20 4.19 1.43 -7.79
CA GLY A 20 3.33 0.53 -8.57
C GLY A 20 3.10 -0.85 -7.94
N THR A 21 3.75 -1.18 -6.81
CA THR A 21 3.65 -2.51 -6.21
C THR A 21 2.29 -2.77 -5.55
N THR A 22 1.74 -1.80 -4.81
CA THR A 22 0.41 -1.91 -4.19
C THR A 22 -0.67 -2.02 -5.24
N GLU A 23 -0.61 -1.19 -6.27
CA GLU A 23 -1.51 -1.21 -7.43
C GLU A 23 -1.61 -2.61 -8.05
N LYS A 24 -0.48 -3.29 -8.28
CA LYS A 24 -0.45 -4.63 -8.89
C LYS A 24 -1.27 -5.65 -8.08
N ILE A 25 -1.12 -5.70 -6.77
CA ILE A 25 -1.85 -6.64 -5.91
C ILE A 25 -3.33 -6.29 -5.84
N VAL A 26 -3.65 -5.01 -5.61
CA VAL A 26 -5.04 -4.55 -5.52
C VAL A 26 -5.79 -4.81 -6.82
N SER A 27 -5.17 -4.52 -7.97
CA SER A 27 -5.75 -4.78 -9.30
C SER A 27 -5.90 -6.28 -9.57
N ARG A 28 -4.96 -7.11 -9.10
CA ARG A 28 -5.08 -8.59 -9.24
C ARG A 28 -6.25 -9.13 -8.45
N ILE A 29 -6.39 -8.73 -7.17
CA ILE A 29 -7.53 -9.12 -6.33
C ILE A 29 -8.85 -8.69 -6.97
N ALA A 30 -8.93 -7.47 -7.49
CA ALA A 30 -10.14 -6.95 -8.12
C ALA A 30 -10.53 -7.71 -9.39
N ALA A 31 -9.55 -8.06 -10.23
CA ALA A 31 -9.78 -8.83 -11.44
C ALA A 31 -10.30 -10.24 -11.12
N GLU A 32 -9.65 -10.96 -10.19
CA GLU A 32 -10.08 -12.28 -9.78
C GLU A 32 -11.46 -12.26 -9.09
N LEU A 33 -11.70 -11.25 -8.24
CA LEU A 33 -13.00 -11.07 -7.58
C LEU A 33 -14.14 -10.89 -8.60
N LYS A 34 -13.89 -10.10 -9.65
CA LYS A 34 -14.84 -9.89 -10.74
C LYS A 34 -15.18 -11.21 -11.46
N GLU A 35 -14.18 -12.04 -11.73
CA GLU A 35 -14.39 -13.36 -12.34
C GLU A 35 -15.21 -14.30 -11.43
N CYS A 36 -14.98 -14.23 -10.10
CA CYS A 36 -15.65 -15.11 -9.14
C CYS A 36 -17.10 -14.70 -8.81
N LEU A 37 -17.41 -13.41 -8.87
CA LEU A 37 -18.76 -12.91 -8.52
C LEU A 37 -19.68 -12.89 -9.75
N ASN A 38 -19.48 -11.94 -10.63
CA ASN A 38 -20.24 -11.80 -11.88
C ASN A 38 -19.45 -10.88 -12.81
N GLN A 39 -19.20 -11.32 -14.03
CA GLN A 39 -18.47 -10.55 -15.04
C GLN A 39 -19.18 -9.23 -15.41
N GLU A 40 -20.48 -9.09 -15.15
CA GLU A 40 -21.24 -7.85 -15.34
C GLU A 40 -20.97 -6.79 -14.25
N SER A 41 -20.33 -7.16 -13.13
CA SER A 41 -19.93 -6.21 -12.08
C SER A 41 -19.06 -5.10 -12.62
N SER A 42 -19.37 -3.86 -12.25
CA SER A 42 -18.51 -2.71 -12.62
C SER A 42 -17.17 -2.79 -11.89
N LEU A 43 -16.11 -2.33 -12.53
CA LEU A 43 -14.79 -2.20 -11.91
C LEU A 43 -14.29 -0.77 -12.04
N SER A 44 -14.17 -0.07 -10.93
CA SER A 44 -13.59 1.26 -10.88
C SER A 44 -12.26 1.28 -10.13
N THR A 45 -11.38 2.19 -10.54
CA THR A 45 -10.04 2.32 -9.96
C THR A 45 -9.78 3.75 -9.53
N PHE A 46 -9.37 3.94 -8.27
CA PHE A 46 -8.98 5.23 -7.76
C PHE A 46 -7.63 5.17 -7.04
N SER A 47 -6.65 5.88 -7.59
CA SER A 47 -5.34 6.05 -6.95
C SER A 47 -5.30 7.36 -6.17
N PHE A 48 -5.18 7.27 -4.84
CA PHE A 48 -4.94 8.45 -3.99
C PHE A 48 -3.45 8.70 -3.73
N THR A 49 -2.60 8.33 -4.70
CA THR A 49 -1.15 8.48 -4.58
C THR A 49 -0.70 9.93 -4.67
N SER A 50 -1.31 10.75 -5.54
CA SER A 50 -0.96 12.18 -5.64
C SER A 50 -1.61 13.00 -4.52
N PRO A 51 -1.02 14.16 -4.15
CA PRO A 51 -1.62 15.05 -3.14
C PRO A 51 -3.03 15.52 -3.53
N GLU A 52 -3.25 15.82 -4.80
CA GLU A 52 -4.52 16.30 -5.33
C GLU A 52 -5.63 15.25 -5.18
N ALA A 53 -5.29 13.98 -5.44
CA ALA A 53 -6.24 12.87 -5.30
C ALA A 53 -6.66 12.61 -3.84
N ARG A 54 -5.92 13.13 -2.86
CA ARG A 54 -6.25 13.04 -1.43
C ARG A 54 -7.03 14.26 -0.90
N ALA A 55 -7.36 15.22 -1.75
CA ALA A 55 -8.09 16.41 -1.33
C ALA A 55 -9.56 16.09 -0.96
N ASP A 56 -10.18 15.15 -1.68
CA ASP A 56 -11.57 14.79 -1.51
C ASP A 56 -11.71 13.39 -0.90
N SER A 57 -12.59 13.26 0.10
CA SER A 57 -12.97 11.96 0.67
C SER A 57 -13.84 11.16 -0.30
N LYS A 58 -13.91 9.85 -0.08
CA LYS A 58 -14.78 8.93 -0.84
C LYS A 58 -15.84 8.35 0.07
N SER A 59 -17.05 8.26 -0.45
CA SER A 59 -18.19 7.59 0.19
C SER A 59 -18.64 6.43 -0.67
N TYR A 60 -18.98 5.32 -0.04
CA TYR A 60 -19.42 4.06 -0.66
C TYR A 60 -20.80 3.67 -0.11
N SER A 61 -21.36 2.59 -0.59
CA SER A 61 -22.66 2.03 -0.19
C SER A 61 -22.57 0.53 0.06
N ALA A 62 -23.60 -0.06 0.60
CA ALA A 62 -23.68 -1.52 0.82
C ALA A 62 -23.61 -2.35 -0.49
N GLU A 63 -23.76 -1.73 -1.66
CA GLU A 63 -23.63 -2.36 -2.97
C GLU A 63 -22.17 -2.36 -3.49
N ASP A 64 -21.25 -1.77 -2.73
CA ASP A 64 -19.85 -1.65 -3.11
C ASP A 64 -18.97 -2.68 -2.42
N ILE A 65 -17.99 -3.21 -3.16
CA ILE A 65 -16.82 -3.92 -2.64
C ILE A 65 -15.61 -3.03 -2.88
N VAL A 66 -14.86 -2.73 -1.82
CA VAL A 66 -13.74 -1.79 -1.88
C VAL A 66 -12.44 -2.48 -1.48
N ILE A 67 -11.51 -2.67 -2.42
CA ILE A 67 -10.18 -3.18 -2.13
C ILE A 67 -9.29 -1.99 -1.80
N VAL A 68 -8.92 -1.83 -0.51
CA VAL A 68 -8.11 -0.71 -0.05
C VAL A 68 -6.68 -1.15 0.16
N GLY A 69 -5.75 -0.57 -0.62
CA GLY A 69 -4.34 -0.92 -0.60
C GLY A 69 -3.40 0.22 -0.19
N VAL A 70 -2.52 -0.03 0.80
CA VAL A 70 -1.50 0.91 1.24
C VAL A 70 -0.14 0.23 1.44
N PRO A 71 0.98 0.96 1.29
CA PRO A 71 2.29 0.43 1.68
C PRO A 71 2.46 0.44 3.20
N VAL A 72 3.39 -0.37 3.68
CA VAL A 72 3.84 -0.35 5.08
C VAL A 72 5.09 0.51 5.20
N TYR A 73 5.03 1.57 5.99
CA TYR A 73 6.20 2.39 6.32
C TYR A 73 6.47 2.32 7.82
N ALA A 74 7.67 1.88 8.17
CA ALA A 74 8.08 1.71 9.57
C ALA A 74 7.08 0.87 10.41
N GLY A 75 6.54 -0.21 9.82
CA GLY A 75 5.64 -1.15 10.49
C GLY A 75 4.19 -0.69 10.62
N ARG A 76 3.81 0.42 10.02
CA ARG A 76 2.50 1.06 10.16
C ARG A 76 1.95 1.53 8.82
N VAL A 77 0.67 1.89 8.80
CA VAL A 77 0.10 2.73 7.75
C VAL A 77 0.86 4.06 7.72
N PRO A 78 1.29 4.56 6.55
CA PRO A 78 2.00 5.83 6.50
C PRO A 78 1.16 6.95 7.11
N ASN A 79 1.72 7.68 8.07
CA ASN A 79 0.98 8.74 8.80
C ASN A 79 0.39 9.82 7.88
N VAL A 80 1.01 10.08 6.74
CA VAL A 80 0.52 11.05 5.73
C VAL A 80 -0.76 10.58 5.02
N LEU A 81 -1.16 9.33 5.20
CA LEU A 81 -2.38 8.75 4.62
C LEU A 81 -3.53 8.67 5.63
N LEU A 82 -3.26 8.79 6.93
CA LEU A 82 -4.26 8.57 7.98
C LEU A 82 -5.46 9.52 7.83
N SER A 83 -5.21 10.82 7.63
CA SER A 83 -6.30 11.79 7.46
C SER A 83 -7.20 11.48 6.27
N TYR A 84 -6.64 11.01 5.14
CA TYR A 84 -7.43 10.59 3.99
C TYR A 84 -8.27 9.33 4.30
N LEU A 85 -7.65 8.31 4.89
CA LEU A 85 -8.33 7.06 5.24
C LEU A 85 -9.42 7.27 6.30
N GLU A 86 -9.19 8.16 7.26
CA GLU A 86 -10.17 8.55 8.27
C GLU A 86 -11.32 9.39 7.70
N GLY A 87 -11.16 9.99 6.53
CA GLY A 87 -12.21 10.68 5.79
C GLY A 87 -13.12 9.77 4.96
N LEU A 88 -12.82 8.48 4.84
CA LEU A 88 -13.65 7.53 4.09
C LEU A 88 -14.97 7.25 4.80
N GLU A 89 -16.01 6.95 4.01
CA GLU A 89 -17.32 6.54 4.51
C GLU A 89 -17.73 5.22 3.84
N GLY A 90 -17.78 4.14 4.62
CA GLY A 90 -18.07 2.79 4.13
C GLY A 90 -19.56 2.52 3.94
N ASN A 91 -20.41 3.03 4.84
CA ASN A 91 -21.88 2.87 4.79
C ASN A 91 -22.35 1.41 4.57
N GLY A 92 -21.63 0.46 5.13
CA GLY A 92 -21.91 -0.97 4.98
C GLY A 92 -21.25 -1.64 3.76
N ALA A 93 -20.43 -0.93 2.99
CA ALA A 93 -19.65 -1.53 1.90
C ALA A 93 -18.74 -2.66 2.41
N VAL A 94 -18.58 -3.70 1.60
CA VAL A 94 -17.62 -4.77 1.87
C VAL A 94 -16.21 -4.26 1.58
N ALA A 95 -15.25 -4.51 2.48
CA ALA A 95 -13.87 -4.11 2.26
C ALA A 95 -12.90 -5.30 2.27
N ILE A 96 -11.83 -5.18 1.48
CA ILE A 96 -10.63 -6.02 1.53
C ILE A 96 -9.46 -5.11 1.88
N ALA A 97 -8.85 -5.32 3.06
CA ALA A 97 -7.72 -4.54 3.54
C ALA A 97 -6.40 -5.13 3.03
N VAL A 98 -5.60 -4.36 2.29
CA VAL A 98 -4.35 -4.84 1.69
C VAL A 98 -3.18 -3.96 2.10
N VAL A 99 -2.13 -4.57 2.65
CA VAL A 99 -0.87 -3.86 2.92
C VAL A 99 0.29 -4.49 2.16
N LEU A 100 1.21 -3.66 1.66
CA LEU A 100 2.43 -4.11 1.00
C LEU A 100 3.67 -3.65 1.76
N TYR A 101 4.55 -4.59 2.10
CA TYR A 101 5.78 -4.34 2.83
C TYR A 101 7.02 -4.85 2.09
N GLY A 102 8.16 -4.22 2.37
CA GLY A 102 9.44 -4.52 1.70
C GLY A 102 10.22 -5.67 2.36
N ASN A 103 9.58 -6.83 2.59
CA ASN A 103 10.19 -8.06 3.11
C ASN A 103 10.68 -8.03 4.58
N ARG A 104 10.76 -6.85 5.27
CA ARG A 104 11.11 -6.82 6.70
C ARG A 104 9.98 -7.40 7.56
N ASN A 105 8.94 -6.66 7.77
CA ASN A 105 7.71 -7.03 8.48
C ASN A 105 6.64 -5.97 8.22
N TYR A 106 5.37 -6.35 8.33
CA TYR A 106 4.26 -5.40 8.27
C TYR A 106 3.80 -4.94 9.66
N ASP A 107 4.32 -5.56 10.72
CA ASP A 107 4.04 -5.25 12.14
C ASP A 107 2.52 -5.03 12.37
N ASP A 108 2.10 -3.83 12.77
CA ASP A 108 0.70 -3.51 13.06
C ASP A 108 -0.07 -2.90 11.88
N ALA A 109 0.56 -2.71 10.70
CA ALA A 109 -0.04 -1.96 9.59
C ALA A 109 -1.35 -2.57 9.09
N LEU A 110 -1.47 -3.91 9.06
CA LEU A 110 -2.69 -4.58 8.59
C LEU A 110 -3.82 -4.42 9.60
N ALA A 111 -3.53 -4.60 10.88
CA ALA A 111 -4.49 -4.38 11.96
C ALA A 111 -4.94 -2.91 12.03
N GLU A 112 -4.02 -1.97 11.83
CA GLU A 112 -4.33 -0.55 11.75
C GLU A 112 -5.27 -0.23 10.59
N LEU A 113 -4.95 -0.67 9.36
CA LEU A 113 -5.80 -0.44 8.19
C LEU A 113 -7.18 -1.09 8.37
N ARG A 114 -7.22 -2.36 8.81
CA ARG A 114 -8.48 -3.07 9.08
C ARG A 114 -9.36 -2.29 10.06
N ASN A 115 -8.79 -1.80 11.15
CA ASN A 115 -9.58 -1.08 12.16
C ASN A 115 -9.99 0.32 11.70
N ILE A 116 -9.18 1.03 10.91
CA ILE A 116 -9.60 2.28 10.28
C ILE A 116 -10.84 2.03 9.42
N LEU A 117 -10.83 1.02 8.54
CA LEU A 117 -11.96 0.69 7.69
C LEU A 117 -13.19 0.28 8.49
N TYR A 118 -13.03 -0.57 9.50
CA TYR A 118 -14.10 -0.98 10.40
C TYR A 118 -14.77 0.22 11.10
N ASN A 119 -13.96 1.15 11.62
CA ASN A 119 -14.44 2.37 12.28
C ASN A 119 -15.13 3.35 11.31
N LYS A 120 -14.94 3.14 9.99
CA LYS A 120 -15.58 3.91 8.91
C LYS A 120 -16.79 3.18 8.30
N ASN A 121 -17.35 2.24 9.03
CA ASN A 121 -18.54 1.46 8.67
C ASN A 121 -18.36 0.61 7.41
N PHE A 122 -17.14 0.08 7.18
CA PHE A 122 -16.93 -1.01 6.23
C PHE A 122 -17.07 -2.37 6.93
N LEU A 123 -17.57 -3.35 6.20
CA LEU A 123 -17.52 -4.77 6.57
C LEU A 123 -16.23 -5.35 6.00
N VAL A 124 -15.18 -5.50 6.82
CA VAL A 124 -13.88 -6.02 6.36
C VAL A 124 -13.94 -7.53 6.25
N ALA A 125 -14.28 -8.05 5.07
CA ALA A 125 -14.51 -9.47 4.81
C ALA A 125 -13.24 -10.27 4.51
N GLY A 126 -12.16 -9.57 4.14
CA GLY A 126 -10.85 -10.18 3.85
C GLY A 126 -9.71 -9.19 4.06
N ALA A 127 -8.50 -9.71 4.29
CA ALA A 127 -7.31 -8.89 4.42
C ALA A 127 -6.05 -9.65 3.96
N GLY A 128 -5.01 -8.90 3.54
CA GLY A 128 -3.75 -9.52 3.16
C GLY A 128 -2.54 -8.61 3.33
N ALA A 129 -1.44 -9.22 3.78
CA ALA A 129 -0.12 -8.60 3.83
C ALA A 129 0.77 -9.22 2.73
N PHE A 130 1.08 -8.45 1.72
CA PHE A 130 1.85 -8.88 0.55
C PHE A 130 3.24 -8.25 0.53
N ILE A 131 4.15 -8.88 -0.22
CA ILE A 131 5.50 -8.38 -0.35
C ILE A 131 5.63 -7.57 -1.65
N GLY A 132 6.20 -6.38 -1.53
CA GLY A 132 6.62 -5.54 -2.66
C GLY A 132 8.12 -5.28 -2.60
N GLU A 133 8.71 -4.89 -3.72
CA GLU A 133 10.09 -4.46 -3.76
C GLU A 133 10.33 -3.33 -2.75
N HIS A 134 11.36 -3.47 -1.90
CA HIS A 134 11.65 -2.52 -0.83
C HIS A 134 11.96 -1.12 -1.36
N SER A 135 11.37 -0.07 -0.77
CA SER A 135 11.51 1.32 -1.26
C SER A 135 12.96 1.84 -1.22
N PHE A 136 13.79 1.39 -0.27
CA PHE A 136 15.19 1.81 -0.12
C PHE A 136 16.16 1.00 -0.97
N SER A 137 15.76 -0.17 -1.46
CA SER A 137 16.63 -1.16 -2.07
C SER A 137 16.25 -1.45 -3.52
N THR A 138 17.23 -1.88 -4.30
CA THR A 138 17.04 -2.43 -5.65
C THR A 138 17.28 -3.94 -5.69
N THR A 139 17.62 -4.54 -4.55
CA THR A 139 17.90 -5.98 -4.40
C THR A 139 16.91 -6.67 -3.47
N LEU A 140 16.53 -6.04 -2.35
CA LEU A 140 15.61 -6.61 -1.37
C LEU A 140 14.19 -6.72 -1.95
N ALA A 141 13.67 -7.94 -1.99
CA ALA A 141 12.40 -8.28 -2.62
C ALA A 141 12.28 -7.79 -4.08
N LYS A 142 13.40 -7.82 -4.82
CA LYS A 142 13.46 -7.39 -6.21
C LYS A 142 12.39 -8.10 -7.06
N ASN A 143 11.75 -7.34 -7.93
CA ASN A 143 10.70 -7.80 -8.84
C ASN A 143 9.40 -8.28 -8.15
N ARG A 144 9.26 -8.12 -6.82
CA ARG A 144 8.01 -8.43 -6.12
C ARG A 144 7.00 -7.26 -6.20
N PRO A 145 5.68 -7.54 -6.26
CA PRO A 145 5.06 -8.87 -6.28
C PRO A 145 5.32 -9.61 -7.59
N ASP A 146 5.42 -10.94 -7.50
CA ASP A 146 5.67 -11.86 -8.60
C ASP A 146 4.52 -12.90 -8.73
N PRO A 147 4.55 -13.82 -9.73
CA PRO A 147 3.50 -14.81 -9.90
C PRO A 147 3.19 -15.66 -8.66
N GLY A 148 4.19 -15.94 -7.81
CA GLY A 148 3.98 -16.64 -6.54
C GLY A 148 3.17 -15.83 -5.53
N ASP A 149 3.23 -14.51 -5.57
CA ASP A 149 2.43 -13.64 -4.72
C ASP A 149 0.98 -13.53 -5.24
N TYR A 150 0.81 -13.57 -6.55
CA TYR A 150 -0.52 -13.50 -7.16
C TYR A 150 -1.40 -14.71 -6.82
N ILE A 151 -0.82 -15.89 -6.56
CA ILE A 151 -1.58 -17.06 -6.09
C ILE A 151 -2.35 -16.72 -4.81
N TYR A 152 -1.70 -16.02 -3.85
CA TYR A 152 -2.35 -15.61 -2.61
C TYR A 152 -3.37 -14.49 -2.82
N ALA A 153 -3.14 -13.59 -3.79
CA ALA A 153 -4.10 -12.56 -4.16
C ALA A 153 -5.38 -13.18 -4.75
N ASP A 154 -5.24 -14.18 -5.62
CA ASP A 154 -6.34 -14.94 -6.20
C ASP A 154 -7.09 -15.75 -5.15
N GLU A 155 -6.38 -16.41 -4.23
CA GLU A 155 -6.98 -17.15 -3.12
C GLU A 155 -7.81 -16.23 -2.22
N LEU A 156 -7.27 -15.06 -1.84
CA LEU A 156 -8.00 -14.08 -1.05
C LEU A 156 -9.29 -13.63 -1.75
N ALA A 157 -9.21 -13.32 -3.04
CA ALA A 157 -10.37 -12.91 -3.83
C ALA A 157 -11.45 -14.00 -3.86
N LYS A 158 -11.05 -15.27 -4.10
CA LYS A 158 -11.96 -16.43 -4.11
C LYS A 158 -12.65 -16.61 -2.76
N LYS A 159 -11.90 -16.56 -1.67
CA LYS A 159 -12.45 -16.70 -0.32
C LYS A 159 -13.43 -15.59 0.05
N VAL A 160 -13.15 -14.34 -0.35
CA VAL A 160 -14.09 -13.25 -0.15
C VAL A 160 -15.34 -13.41 -1.03
N ALA A 161 -15.19 -13.82 -2.29
CA ALA A 161 -16.33 -14.09 -3.17
C ALA A 161 -17.22 -15.23 -2.63
N GLU A 162 -16.63 -16.31 -2.10
CA GLU A 162 -17.35 -17.40 -1.43
C GLU A 162 -18.21 -16.88 -0.26
N LYS A 163 -17.66 -15.94 0.53
CA LYS A 163 -18.41 -15.33 1.64
C LYS A 163 -19.55 -14.44 1.16
N ILE A 164 -19.32 -13.64 0.12
CA ILE A 164 -20.34 -12.74 -0.44
C ILE A 164 -21.49 -13.55 -1.06
N ASN A 165 -21.19 -14.62 -1.78
CA ASN A 165 -22.17 -15.50 -2.40
C ASN A 165 -22.86 -16.45 -1.40
N GLY A 166 -22.32 -16.58 -0.20
CA GLY A 166 -22.84 -17.46 0.85
C GLY A 166 -24.11 -16.89 1.52
N SER A 167 -24.90 -17.77 2.14
CA SER A 167 -26.10 -17.40 2.90
C SER A 167 -25.78 -16.91 4.33
N TYR A 168 -24.52 -16.69 4.66
CA TYR A 168 -24.07 -16.28 5.99
C TYR A 168 -23.98 -14.75 6.10
N LEU A 169 -24.26 -14.23 7.30
CA LEU A 169 -24.00 -12.83 7.62
C LEU A 169 -22.50 -12.55 7.45
N LEU A 170 -22.17 -11.53 6.65
CA LEU A 170 -20.81 -11.05 6.53
C LEU A 170 -20.39 -10.38 7.84
N GLU A 171 -19.38 -10.90 8.49
CA GLU A 171 -18.78 -10.30 9.68
C GLU A 171 -17.37 -9.79 9.36
N SER A 172 -16.95 -8.75 10.06
CA SER A 172 -15.59 -8.26 9.94
C SER A 172 -14.60 -9.23 10.58
N ILE A 173 -13.56 -9.57 9.82
CA ILE A 173 -12.53 -10.51 10.25
C ILE A 173 -11.55 -9.89 11.23
N GLU A 174 -10.87 -10.72 12.01
CA GLU A 174 -9.69 -10.36 12.77
C GLU A 174 -8.41 -10.63 11.97
N VAL A 175 -7.36 -9.84 12.20
CA VAL A 175 -6.06 -9.96 11.54
C VAL A 175 -4.93 -9.90 12.56
N ARG A 176 -3.75 -10.37 12.17
CA ARG A 176 -2.55 -10.27 13.00
C ARG A 176 -2.11 -8.81 13.15
N GLY A 177 -1.66 -8.45 14.33
CA GLY A 177 -1.16 -7.13 14.73
C GLY A 177 -1.92 -6.60 15.95
N SER A 178 -1.46 -5.48 16.48
CA SER A 178 -2.07 -4.82 17.64
C SER A 178 -2.93 -3.64 17.23
N TYR A 179 -4.02 -3.41 17.95
CA TYR A 179 -4.80 -2.18 17.89
C TYR A 179 -5.24 -1.75 19.30
N PRO A 180 -4.95 -0.52 19.77
CA PRO A 180 -4.19 0.52 19.07
C PRO A 180 -2.78 0.06 18.68
N PRO A 181 -2.27 0.53 17.51
CA PRO A 181 -0.97 0.07 17.03
C PRO A 181 0.18 0.68 17.84
N GLY A 182 1.30 -0.05 17.92
CA GLY A 182 2.53 0.41 18.54
C GLY A 182 3.17 1.61 17.83
N PRO A 183 4.33 2.10 18.31
CA PRO A 183 5.04 3.21 17.70
C PRO A 183 5.60 2.82 16.33
N TYR A 184 5.83 3.82 15.46
CA TYR A 184 6.56 3.61 14.22
C TYR A 184 7.98 3.09 14.51
N TYR A 185 8.42 2.11 13.74
CA TYR A 185 9.79 1.59 13.82
C TYR A 185 10.81 2.71 13.59
N VAL A 186 11.84 2.75 14.44
CA VAL A 186 12.95 3.71 14.33
C VAL A 186 14.25 2.93 14.09
N PRO A 187 14.99 3.23 13.00
CA PRO A 187 16.31 2.64 12.78
C PRO A 187 17.27 2.92 13.96
N ARG A 188 18.22 2.04 14.18
CA ARG A 188 19.24 2.19 15.24
C ARG A 188 20.64 2.21 14.62
N ASN A 189 21.58 2.91 15.25
CA ASN A 189 22.99 2.86 14.88
C ASN A 189 23.68 1.60 15.45
N HIS A 190 24.97 1.41 15.19
CA HIS A 190 25.74 0.26 15.69
C HIS A 190 25.79 0.16 17.23
N GLU A 191 25.61 1.27 17.92
CA GLU A 191 25.56 1.34 19.38
C GLU A 191 24.15 1.07 19.93
N GLY A 192 23.16 0.83 19.06
CA GLY A 192 21.77 0.61 19.43
C GLY A 192 20.97 1.89 19.66
N ASN A 193 21.54 3.07 19.45
CA ASN A 193 20.85 4.35 19.61
C ASN A 193 19.90 4.62 18.43
N PRO A 194 18.71 5.21 18.67
CA PRO A 194 17.78 5.56 17.60
C PRO A 194 18.38 6.60 16.67
N VAL A 195 18.14 6.43 15.37
CA VAL A 195 18.61 7.34 14.31
C VAL A 195 17.42 7.95 13.58
N ASP A 196 17.38 9.28 13.51
CA ASP A 196 16.35 10.00 12.79
C ASP A 196 16.71 10.21 11.32
N ILE A 197 16.18 9.37 10.44
CA ILE A 197 16.33 9.52 8.99
C ILE A 197 15.20 10.35 8.35
N ARG A 198 14.25 10.88 9.11
CA ARG A 198 13.06 11.59 8.56
C ARG A 198 13.42 12.81 7.73
N LYS A 199 14.49 13.51 8.08
CA LYS A 199 14.98 14.71 7.38
C LYS A 199 15.81 14.39 6.13
N VAL A 200 16.23 13.13 5.94
CA VAL A 200 17.00 12.71 4.77
C VAL A 200 16.16 12.85 3.51
N LYS A 201 16.70 13.54 2.51
CA LYS A 201 16.09 13.76 1.19
C LYS A 201 17.02 13.24 0.10
N PRO A 202 16.48 12.74 -1.04
CA PRO A 202 17.33 12.32 -2.15
C PRO A 202 18.05 13.52 -2.78
N LYS A 203 19.26 13.30 -3.25
CA LYS A 203 20.05 14.25 -4.06
C LYS A 203 19.90 13.99 -5.54
N THR A 204 20.40 14.90 -6.36
CA THR A 204 20.38 14.81 -7.81
C THR A 204 21.80 14.98 -8.33
N SER A 205 22.30 14.02 -9.10
CA SER A 205 23.62 14.08 -9.71
C SER A 205 23.63 14.94 -10.98
N PRO A 206 24.82 15.36 -11.47
CA PRO A 206 24.95 16.09 -12.73
C PRO A 206 24.47 15.34 -13.98
N SER A 207 24.25 14.03 -13.90
CA SER A 207 23.69 13.23 -15.00
C SER A 207 22.20 13.49 -15.24
N CYS A 208 21.55 14.33 -14.43
CA CYS A 208 20.15 14.67 -14.57
C CYS A 208 19.85 15.39 -15.88
N ILE A 209 18.96 14.81 -16.70
CA ILE A 209 18.51 15.38 -17.98
C ILE A 209 17.29 16.30 -17.85
N ASN A 210 16.92 16.67 -16.65
CA ASN A 210 15.76 17.52 -16.33
C ASN A 210 14.43 17.06 -16.97
N CYS A 211 14.18 15.75 -17.07
CA CYS A 211 12.95 15.19 -17.64
C CYS A 211 11.71 15.35 -16.74
N LYS A 212 11.87 15.82 -15.50
CA LYS A 212 10.78 16.13 -14.52
C LYS A 212 9.93 14.94 -14.06
N ILE A 213 10.20 13.73 -14.51
CA ILE A 213 9.45 12.52 -14.09
C ILE A 213 9.41 12.41 -12.56
N CYS A 214 10.55 12.60 -11.87
CA CYS A 214 10.59 12.51 -10.42
C CYS A 214 9.70 13.54 -9.71
N ALA A 215 9.50 14.70 -10.29
CA ALA A 215 8.61 15.74 -9.75
C ALA A 215 7.13 15.37 -9.96
N SER A 216 6.77 14.93 -11.18
CA SER A 216 5.38 14.56 -11.51
C SER A 216 4.85 13.35 -10.73
N ILE A 217 5.74 12.40 -10.38
CA ILE A 217 5.35 11.18 -9.63
C ILE A 217 5.53 11.30 -8.11
N CYS A 218 5.99 12.44 -7.60
CA CYS A 218 6.22 12.60 -6.17
C CYS A 218 4.89 12.59 -5.41
N PRO A 219 4.62 11.58 -4.56
CA PRO A 219 3.33 11.47 -3.88
C PRO A 219 3.11 12.56 -2.82
N MET A 220 4.13 13.37 -2.55
CA MET A 220 4.07 14.50 -1.63
C MET A 220 4.14 15.87 -2.34
N GLY A 221 4.27 15.89 -3.68
CA GLY A 221 4.46 17.14 -4.42
C GLY A 221 5.71 17.92 -4.01
N SER A 222 6.69 17.25 -3.37
CA SER A 222 7.80 17.92 -2.68
C SER A 222 8.96 18.30 -3.59
N ILE A 223 9.03 17.75 -4.79
CA ILE A 223 10.12 18.01 -5.75
C ILE A 223 9.71 19.17 -6.65
N ASN A 224 10.58 20.19 -6.77
CA ASN A 224 10.33 21.34 -7.61
C ASN A 224 10.17 20.90 -9.08
N GLN A 225 9.08 21.36 -9.73
CA GLN A 225 8.75 21.02 -11.12
C GLN A 225 9.74 21.62 -12.11
N ASP A 226 10.30 22.77 -11.83
CA ASP A 226 11.23 23.46 -12.74
C ASP A 226 12.69 23.06 -12.48
N ILE A 227 13.04 22.86 -11.22
CA ILE A 227 14.38 22.50 -10.74
C ILE A 227 14.31 21.20 -9.93
N PRO A 228 14.27 20.01 -10.57
CA PRO A 228 14.09 18.74 -9.87
C PRO A 228 15.18 18.41 -8.84
N ALA A 229 16.28 19.15 -8.81
CA ALA A 229 17.31 19.06 -7.77
C ALA A 229 16.81 19.58 -6.41
N GLU A 230 15.84 20.49 -6.40
CA GLU A 230 15.29 21.10 -5.20
C GLU A 230 14.12 20.31 -4.65
N ILE A 231 14.14 20.05 -3.34
CA ILE A 231 13.08 19.33 -2.61
C ILE A 231 12.66 20.19 -1.43
N HIS A 232 11.50 20.86 -1.57
CA HIS A 232 11.01 21.82 -0.57
C HIS A 232 10.18 21.17 0.53
N GLY A 233 9.35 20.17 0.17
CA GLY A 233 8.40 19.53 1.07
C GLY A 233 8.94 18.32 1.85
N ILE A 234 8.01 17.55 2.38
CA ILE A 234 8.27 16.31 3.13
C ILE A 234 8.67 15.18 2.17
N CYS A 235 9.73 14.45 2.48
CA CYS A 235 10.10 13.22 1.80
C CYS A 235 9.73 12.01 2.66
N ILE A 236 8.79 11.20 2.20
CA ILE A 236 8.37 9.94 2.86
C ILE A 236 9.24 8.74 2.48
N LYS A 237 10.29 8.95 1.71
CA LYS A 237 11.26 7.92 1.27
C LYS A 237 10.63 6.74 0.52
N CYS A 238 9.58 7.02 -0.24
CA CYS A 238 8.89 6.00 -1.05
C CYS A 238 9.75 5.41 -2.18
N GLY A 239 10.89 6.02 -2.52
CA GLY A 239 11.81 5.56 -3.55
C GLY A 239 11.35 5.82 -5.00
N ALA A 240 10.17 6.35 -5.25
CA ALA A 240 9.63 6.54 -6.61
C ALA A 240 10.56 7.35 -7.53
N CYS A 241 11.05 8.49 -7.04
CA CYS A 241 11.96 9.36 -7.80
C CYS A 241 13.31 8.71 -8.14
N ILE A 242 13.75 7.71 -7.35
CA ILE A 242 14.98 6.96 -7.59
C ILE A 242 14.71 5.84 -8.60
N LYS A 243 13.70 5.01 -8.32
CA LYS A 243 13.39 3.81 -9.11
C LYS A 243 12.87 4.13 -10.52
N LYS A 244 12.21 5.27 -10.69
CA LYS A 244 11.65 5.70 -11.99
C LYS A 244 12.53 6.71 -12.73
N CYS A 245 13.72 7.05 -12.21
CA CYS A 245 14.65 7.93 -12.91
C CYS A 245 15.32 7.20 -14.09
N PRO A 246 15.10 7.59 -15.35
CA PRO A 246 15.61 6.86 -16.51
C PRO A 246 17.14 6.89 -16.63
N VAL A 247 17.77 7.90 -16.02
CA VAL A 247 19.25 8.07 -16.02
C VAL A 247 19.86 7.87 -14.64
N GLN A 248 19.09 7.34 -13.67
CA GLN A 248 19.52 7.05 -12.30
C GLN A 248 20.18 8.24 -11.59
N ALA A 249 19.74 9.46 -11.90
CA ALA A 249 20.33 10.68 -11.33
C ALA A 249 19.92 10.97 -9.89
N LYS A 250 18.86 10.32 -9.36
CA LYS A 250 18.41 10.49 -7.98
C LYS A 250 19.03 9.44 -7.07
N TYR A 251 19.56 9.86 -5.90
CA TYR A 251 20.23 8.97 -4.96
C TYR A 251 20.19 9.50 -3.53
N TYR A 252 20.48 8.65 -2.56
CA TYR A 252 20.74 9.03 -1.17
C TYR A 252 22.22 8.85 -0.86
N ASP A 253 22.78 9.75 -0.05
CA ASP A 253 24.16 9.69 0.42
C ASP A 253 24.31 9.89 1.94
N ASP A 254 23.21 9.94 2.67
CA ASP A 254 23.24 9.97 4.12
C ASP A 254 23.72 8.63 4.67
N LEU A 255 24.76 8.65 5.49
CA LEU A 255 25.42 7.44 5.99
C LEU A 255 24.49 6.58 6.86
N ASN A 256 23.63 7.17 7.67
CA ASN A 256 22.67 6.43 8.50
C ASN A 256 21.59 5.76 7.66
N TYR A 257 21.12 6.46 6.62
CA TYR A 257 20.18 5.89 5.66
C TYR A 257 20.77 4.72 4.89
N LEU A 258 22.01 4.88 4.37
CA LEU A 258 22.70 3.84 3.61
C LEU A 258 22.97 2.61 4.47
N ARG A 259 23.48 2.81 5.69
CA ARG A 259 23.68 1.73 6.66
C ARG A 259 22.37 0.97 6.95
N HIS A 260 21.29 1.69 7.25
CA HIS A 260 20.00 1.05 7.49
C HIS A 260 19.51 0.27 6.28
N LYS A 261 19.72 0.77 5.06
CA LYS A 261 19.45 0.04 3.82
C LYS A 261 20.25 -1.27 3.75
N GLU A 262 21.56 -1.24 4.05
CA GLU A 262 22.44 -2.42 4.04
C GLU A 262 22.01 -3.45 5.10
N GLU A 263 21.65 -3.03 6.30
CA GLU A 263 21.07 -3.90 7.35
C GLU A 263 19.79 -4.59 6.86
N LEU A 264 18.87 -3.85 6.24
CA LEU A 264 17.65 -4.43 5.70
C LEU A 264 17.93 -5.47 4.61
N GLU A 265 18.89 -5.20 3.72
CA GLU A 265 19.30 -6.12 2.65
C GLU A 265 19.97 -7.39 3.19
N SER A 266 20.74 -7.28 4.27
CA SER A 266 21.40 -8.42 4.94
C SER A 266 20.39 -9.27 5.72
N ASP A 267 19.66 -8.63 6.62
CA ASP A 267 18.89 -9.34 7.65
C ASP A 267 17.57 -9.92 7.14
N PHE A 268 17.03 -9.34 6.07
CA PHE A 268 15.72 -9.72 5.51
C PHE A 268 15.78 -10.24 4.08
N SER A 269 16.92 -10.78 3.65
CA SER A 269 17.12 -11.31 2.29
C SER A 269 16.27 -12.55 1.97
N GLN A 270 15.92 -13.36 2.98
CA GLN A 270 15.12 -14.56 2.79
C GLN A 270 13.72 -14.22 2.28
N ARG A 271 13.25 -14.99 1.27
CA ARG A 271 11.91 -14.83 0.71
C ARG A 271 10.84 -15.09 1.77
N LYS A 272 9.94 -14.14 1.96
CA LYS A 272 8.70 -14.29 2.73
C LYS A 272 7.52 -14.59 1.80
N LEU A 273 6.51 -15.23 2.35
CA LEU A 273 5.23 -15.48 1.68
C LEU A 273 4.18 -14.46 2.15
N PRO A 274 3.20 -14.13 1.31
CA PRO A 274 2.04 -13.36 1.74
C PRO A 274 1.28 -14.05 2.87
N GLU A 275 0.65 -13.25 3.74
CA GLU A 275 -0.30 -13.72 4.75
C GLU A 275 -1.67 -13.18 4.38
N ILE A 276 -2.68 -14.05 4.33
CA ILE A 276 -4.07 -13.70 3.99
C ILE A 276 -5.02 -14.15 5.11
N PHE A 277 -6.08 -13.38 5.29
CA PHE A 277 -7.09 -13.54 6.36
C PHE A 277 -8.48 -13.40 5.75
N PHE A 278 -9.40 -14.32 6.15
CA PHE A 278 -10.77 -14.35 5.64
C PHE A 278 -11.71 -15.11 6.57
#